data_1c841f7100927d6b5df6d1ad2559f67e
#
_entry.id   1c841f7100927d6b5df6d1ad2559f67e
#
_cell.length_a   1.000
_cell.length_b   1.000
_cell.length_c   1.000
_cell.angle_alpha   90.00
_cell.angle_beta   90.00
_cell.angle_gamma   90.00
#
_symmetry.space_group_name_H-M   'P 1'
#
loop_
_entity.id
_entity.type
_entity.pdbx_description
1 polymer ?
#
loop_
_entity_poly.entity_id
_entity_poly.type
_entity_poly.pdbx_seq_one_letter_code
_entity_poly.pdbx_strand_id
1 'polypeptide(L)'
;MEVSILIVTKNRPDELEITLNKLFGLLDLSIHEVLVFIDGCKKTEVLIAKYPWVHWENSAISISASPARNKLYKKAKGKIFIGLDDDAHPLNTNFITISEKLFKELPKVGILAFEEIKGIFNSDTDVLTLKQDVLQEYLCSEFVGCGFAIRKDVYEITNGFPVWVDIYGEESCLSMEVLAKGYDILYTNRITVNHRINRAQRMQTRRNYYRFGKQLKNTTFYYLVYYPFPLFKIAKLFWHNFKKYACSDWKYFKTYFKALFAIVLFLPRLIPYRNPIDAITLEKISQLPNPKF
;
A
#
# COMPACT_ATOMS: atom_id res chain seq x y z
N MET A 1 10.38 -13.01 16.58
CA MET A 1 10.28 -11.56 16.24
C MET A 1 8.89 -11.06 16.61
N GLU A 2 8.80 -9.91 17.28
CA GLU A 2 7.52 -9.29 17.59
C GLU A 2 7.01 -8.47 16.41
N VAL A 3 7.90 -7.72 15.74
CA VAL A 3 7.54 -6.86 14.62
C VAL A 3 8.47 -7.07 13.43
N SER A 4 7.91 -7.11 12.22
CA SER A 4 8.64 -7.04 10.95
C SER A 4 8.28 -5.75 10.22
N ILE A 5 9.28 -4.93 9.89
CA ILE A 5 9.12 -3.76 9.03
C ILE A 5 9.45 -4.17 7.60
N LEU A 6 8.57 -3.86 6.66
CA LEU A 6 8.56 -4.41 5.31
C LEU A 6 8.54 -3.29 4.28
N ILE A 7 9.60 -3.22 3.46
CA ILE A 7 9.82 -2.15 2.49
C ILE A 7 10.10 -2.75 1.11
N VAL A 8 9.41 -2.28 0.09
CA VAL A 8 9.72 -2.58 -1.32
C VAL A 8 10.30 -1.34 -1.97
N THR A 9 11.43 -1.49 -2.67
CA THR A 9 12.12 -0.36 -3.30
C THR A 9 12.51 -0.64 -4.74
N LYS A 10 12.58 0.42 -5.56
CA LYS A 10 13.08 0.36 -6.92
C LYS A 10 13.69 1.69 -7.36
N ASN A 11 14.99 1.69 -7.71
CA ASN A 11 15.71 2.84 -8.26
C ASN A 11 15.72 4.11 -7.38
N ARG A 12 15.56 3.96 -6.05
CA ARG A 12 15.52 5.06 -5.09
C ARG A 12 16.44 4.80 -3.88
N PRO A 13 17.76 4.54 -4.08
CA PRO A 13 18.66 4.23 -2.97
C PRO A 13 18.73 5.36 -1.94
N ASP A 14 18.76 6.62 -2.37
CA ASP A 14 18.88 7.76 -1.47
C ASP A 14 17.68 7.89 -0.52
N GLU A 15 16.46 7.70 -1.04
CA GLU A 15 15.25 7.72 -0.21
C GLU A 15 15.21 6.55 0.77
N LEU A 16 15.54 5.35 0.30
CA LEU A 16 15.61 4.18 1.15
C LEU A 16 16.67 4.35 2.24
N GLU A 17 17.81 4.93 1.92
CA GLU A 17 18.88 5.20 2.88
C GLU A 17 18.41 6.13 4.01
N ILE A 18 17.68 7.20 3.69
CA ILE A 18 17.08 8.08 4.70
C ILE A 18 16.13 7.28 5.60
N THR A 19 15.27 6.45 5.01
CA THR A 19 14.31 5.62 5.76
C THR A 19 15.03 4.64 6.69
N LEU A 20 16.06 3.93 6.21
CA LEU A 20 16.80 2.97 7.02
C LEU A 20 17.56 3.64 8.17
N ASN A 21 18.17 4.81 7.94
CA ASN A 21 18.85 5.58 8.99
C ASN A 21 17.87 6.03 10.09
N LYS A 22 16.65 6.44 9.72
CA LYS A 22 15.61 6.79 10.69
C LYS A 22 15.16 5.58 11.49
N LEU A 23 14.95 4.44 10.86
CA LEU A 23 14.49 3.21 11.50
C LEU A 23 15.53 2.63 12.47
N PHE A 24 16.82 2.68 12.14
CA PHE A 24 17.88 2.10 12.97
C PHE A 24 17.85 2.60 14.41
N GLY A 25 17.58 3.90 14.62
CA GLY A 25 17.48 4.51 15.95
C GLY A 25 16.18 4.21 16.71
N LEU A 26 15.20 3.58 16.07
CA LEU A 26 13.85 3.33 16.61
C LEU A 26 13.59 1.85 16.94
N LEU A 27 14.51 0.95 16.56
CA LEU A 27 14.28 -0.50 16.61
C LEU A 27 15.18 -1.19 17.63
N ASP A 28 14.61 -2.15 18.35
CA ASP A 28 15.34 -3.17 19.06
C ASP A 28 15.53 -4.39 18.14
N LEU A 29 16.71 -4.51 17.53
CA LEU A 29 17.00 -5.58 16.57
C LEU A 29 17.04 -6.98 17.18
N SER A 30 16.93 -7.14 18.51
CA SER A 30 16.80 -8.44 19.17
C SER A 30 15.40 -9.04 19.00
N ILE A 31 14.37 -8.19 18.85
CA ILE A 31 12.96 -8.57 18.75
C ILE A 31 12.26 -8.02 17.50
N HIS A 32 12.86 -7.04 16.82
CA HIS A 32 12.35 -6.47 15.56
C HIS A 32 13.25 -6.84 14.40
N GLU A 33 12.69 -6.98 13.22
CA GLU A 33 13.43 -7.18 11.98
C GLU A 33 12.98 -6.19 10.90
N VAL A 34 13.88 -5.86 9.99
CA VAL A 34 13.58 -5.09 8.78
C VAL A 34 13.88 -5.95 7.56
N LEU A 35 12.90 -6.10 6.69
CA LEU A 35 13.06 -6.79 5.42
C LEU A 35 12.87 -5.78 4.28
N VAL A 36 13.80 -5.79 3.34
CA VAL A 36 13.75 -4.92 2.16
C VAL A 36 13.79 -5.79 0.90
N PHE A 37 12.84 -5.56 -0.02
CA PHE A 37 12.83 -6.18 -1.34
C PHE A 37 13.26 -5.17 -2.40
N ILE A 38 14.37 -5.47 -3.10
CA ILE A 38 14.87 -4.69 -4.24
C ILE A 38 14.23 -5.22 -5.52
N ASP A 39 13.31 -4.46 -6.11
CA ASP A 39 12.53 -4.87 -7.29
C ASP A 39 13.30 -4.63 -8.60
N GLY A 40 14.26 -5.51 -8.90
CA GLY A 40 14.95 -5.56 -10.18
C GLY A 40 15.77 -4.32 -10.51
N CYS A 41 16.51 -3.76 -9.52
CA CYS A 41 17.34 -2.58 -9.75
C CYS A 41 18.72 -2.65 -9.07
N LYS A 42 19.78 -2.63 -9.87
CA LYS A 42 21.17 -2.67 -9.40
C LYS A 42 21.59 -1.46 -8.57
N LYS A 43 21.00 -0.27 -8.82
CA LYS A 43 21.39 0.95 -8.12
C LYS A 43 21.19 0.85 -6.60
N THR A 44 20.17 0.13 -6.15
CA THR A 44 19.85 0.01 -4.73
C THR A 44 20.68 -1.10 -4.06
N GLU A 45 21.26 -2.04 -4.81
CA GLU A 45 22.08 -3.14 -4.26
C GLU A 45 23.30 -2.66 -3.48
N VAL A 46 23.80 -1.45 -3.74
CA VAL A 46 24.92 -0.86 -2.99
C VAL A 46 24.62 -0.69 -1.49
N LEU A 47 23.35 -0.62 -1.12
CA LEU A 47 22.94 -0.50 0.27
C LEU A 47 23.04 -1.83 1.05
N ILE A 48 23.09 -2.97 0.37
CA ILE A 48 23.17 -4.30 1.02
C ILE A 48 24.39 -4.37 1.95
N ALA A 49 25.56 -3.98 1.44
CA ALA A 49 26.79 -3.99 2.25
C ALA A 49 26.78 -2.93 3.36
N LYS A 50 26.07 -1.81 3.13
CA LYS A 50 26.01 -0.69 4.08
C LYS A 50 25.10 -0.96 5.27
N TYR A 51 24.05 -1.77 5.10
CA TYR A 51 23.04 -2.06 6.12
C TYR A 51 22.94 -3.56 6.40
N PRO A 52 23.95 -4.20 7.04
CA PRO A 52 24.00 -5.64 7.29
C PRO A 52 22.93 -6.15 8.28
N TRP A 53 22.29 -5.26 9.03
CA TRP A 53 21.20 -5.57 9.95
C TRP A 53 19.84 -5.72 9.26
N VAL A 54 19.74 -5.39 7.97
CA VAL A 54 18.53 -5.53 7.13
C VAL A 54 18.55 -6.91 6.47
N HIS A 55 17.41 -7.58 6.44
CA HIS A 55 17.20 -8.79 5.65
C HIS A 55 16.85 -8.41 4.21
N TRP A 56 17.80 -8.56 3.31
CA TRP A 56 17.66 -8.18 1.91
C TRP A 56 17.12 -9.31 1.06
N GLU A 57 16.13 -8.99 0.23
CA GLU A 57 15.64 -9.80 -0.86
C GLU A 57 15.77 -9.01 -2.16
N ASN A 58 16.06 -9.68 -3.25
CA ASN A 58 16.11 -9.03 -4.55
C ASN A 58 15.55 -9.93 -5.66
N SER A 59 15.23 -9.31 -6.78
CA SER A 59 14.91 -10.02 -8.04
C SER A 59 15.78 -9.49 -9.17
N ALA A 60 16.19 -10.37 -10.07
CA ALA A 60 17.00 -10.00 -11.25
C ALA A 60 16.25 -9.06 -12.21
N ILE A 61 14.93 -9.21 -12.27
CA ILE A 61 14.02 -8.38 -13.06
C ILE A 61 12.91 -7.85 -12.17
N SER A 62 12.38 -6.66 -12.51
CA SER A 62 11.26 -6.09 -11.77
C SER A 62 10.01 -6.96 -11.92
N ILE A 63 9.41 -7.29 -10.79
CA ILE A 63 8.14 -8.00 -10.68
C ILE A 63 6.98 -7.08 -10.28
N SER A 64 7.25 -5.80 -10.05
CA SER A 64 6.34 -4.76 -9.59
C SER A 64 5.99 -4.81 -8.10
N ALA A 65 5.43 -3.69 -7.57
CA ALA A 65 5.28 -3.45 -6.14
C ALA A 65 4.43 -4.51 -5.43
N SER A 66 3.25 -4.85 -5.96
CA SER A 66 2.34 -5.79 -5.29
C SER A 66 2.88 -7.22 -5.24
N PRO A 67 3.39 -7.84 -6.33
CA PRO A 67 4.07 -9.14 -6.25
C PRO A 67 5.31 -9.13 -5.36
N ALA A 68 6.06 -8.03 -5.33
CA ALA A 68 7.23 -7.89 -4.45
C ALA A 68 6.81 -7.88 -2.97
N ARG A 69 5.77 -7.10 -2.61
CA ARG A 69 5.17 -7.13 -1.27
C ARG A 69 4.68 -8.55 -0.92
N ASN A 70 3.96 -9.22 -1.83
CA ASN A 70 3.48 -10.59 -1.57
C ASN A 70 4.63 -11.57 -1.24
N LYS A 71 5.76 -11.49 -1.95
CA LYS A 71 6.94 -12.32 -1.67
C LYS A 71 7.59 -11.96 -0.35
N LEU A 72 7.76 -10.66 -0.07
CA LEU A 72 8.44 -10.16 1.11
C LEU A 72 7.68 -10.54 2.39
N TYR A 73 6.36 -10.31 2.40
CA TYR A 73 5.51 -10.58 3.57
C TYR A 73 5.47 -12.07 3.96
N LYS A 74 5.64 -12.98 3.00
CA LYS A 74 5.73 -14.43 3.28
C LYS A 74 7.00 -14.83 4.04
N LYS A 75 8.02 -13.97 4.06
CA LYS A 75 9.30 -14.23 4.74
C LYS A 75 9.37 -13.60 6.13
N ALA A 76 8.46 -12.68 6.41
CA ALA A 76 8.40 -11.96 7.67
C ALA A 76 8.02 -12.88 8.85
N LYS A 77 8.69 -12.71 9.99
CA LYS A 77 8.55 -13.56 11.18
C LYS A 77 7.79 -12.88 12.32
N GLY A 78 7.68 -11.53 12.30
CA GLY A 78 7.00 -10.75 13.32
C GLY A 78 5.54 -11.11 13.49
N LYS A 79 4.98 -10.89 14.66
CA LYS A 79 3.54 -11.02 14.94
C LYS A 79 2.74 -9.87 14.33
N ILE A 80 3.40 -8.72 14.15
CA ILE A 80 2.86 -7.53 13.51
C ILE A 80 3.75 -7.19 12.31
N PHE A 81 3.15 -6.96 11.16
CA PHE A 81 3.81 -6.48 9.97
C PHE A 81 3.56 -4.98 9.83
N ILE A 82 4.61 -4.18 9.73
CA ILE A 82 4.52 -2.74 9.45
C ILE A 82 5.05 -2.50 8.05
N GLY A 83 4.15 -2.09 7.15
CA GLY A 83 4.49 -1.73 5.78
C GLY A 83 4.85 -0.26 5.68
N LEU A 84 5.98 0.04 5.04
CA LEU A 84 6.42 1.39 4.70
C LEU A 84 6.82 1.46 3.22
N ASP A 85 6.64 2.64 2.62
CA ASP A 85 7.31 2.94 1.34
C ASP A 85 8.77 3.33 1.59
N ASP A 86 9.62 3.19 0.59
CA ASP A 86 11.06 3.51 0.70
C ASP A 86 11.34 5.00 0.93
N ASP A 87 10.36 5.88 0.67
CA ASP A 87 10.39 7.32 0.93
C ASP A 87 9.48 7.74 2.10
N ALA A 88 9.20 6.82 3.04
CA ALA A 88 8.34 7.09 4.18
C ALA A 88 8.97 6.59 5.50
N HIS A 89 8.77 7.34 6.59
CA HIS A 89 9.25 6.94 7.92
C HIS A 89 8.32 7.42 9.03
N PRO A 90 8.19 6.66 10.14
CA PRO A 90 7.42 7.08 11.29
C PRO A 90 8.08 8.29 11.99
N LEU A 91 7.25 9.23 12.42
CA LEU A 91 7.68 10.40 13.22
C LEU A 91 7.65 10.12 14.72
N ASN A 92 6.82 9.16 15.14
CA ASN A 92 6.70 8.76 16.54
C ASN A 92 7.76 7.72 16.89
N THR A 93 8.57 7.97 17.91
CA THR A 93 9.58 7.00 18.38
C THR A 93 8.98 5.73 18.97
N ASN A 94 7.73 5.79 19.44
CA ASN A 94 6.99 4.70 20.08
C ASN A 94 5.91 4.08 19.17
N PHE A 95 6.02 4.24 17.84
CA PHE A 95 5.00 3.75 16.87
C PHE A 95 4.73 2.24 16.98
N ILE A 96 5.74 1.44 17.31
CA ILE A 96 5.59 0.00 17.55
C ILE A 96 4.74 -0.26 18.78
N THR A 97 5.10 0.33 19.90
CA THR A 97 4.36 0.17 21.17
C THR A 97 2.90 0.62 21.05
N ILE A 98 2.65 1.71 20.29
CA ILE A 98 1.28 2.15 20.00
C ILE A 98 0.54 1.08 19.17
N SER A 99 1.18 0.52 18.16
CA SER A 99 0.58 -0.51 17.31
C SER A 99 0.24 -1.78 18.11
N GLU A 100 1.15 -2.26 18.94
CA GLU A 100 0.94 -3.40 19.82
C GLU A 100 -0.22 -3.18 20.79
N LYS A 101 -0.25 -1.99 21.41
CA LYS A 101 -1.31 -1.60 22.35
C LYS A 101 -2.68 -1.58 21.67
N LEU A 102 -2.79 -0.93 20.50
CA LEU A 102 -4.05 -0.84 19.76
C LEU A 102 -4.55 -2.22 19.33
N PHE A 103 -3.68 -3.09 18.81
CA PHE A 103 -4.09 -4.46 18.45
C PHE A 103 -4.50 -5.31 19.65
N LYS A 104 -3.90 -5.08 20.82
CA LYS A 104 -4.29 -5.77 22.06
C LYS A 104 -5.64 -5.27 22.60
N GLU A 105 -5.87 -3.96 22.57
CA GLU A 105 -7.11 -3.34 23.08
C GLU A 105 -8.29 -3.55 22.14
N LEU A 106 -8.03 -3.65 20.83
CA LEU A 106 -9.04 -3.76 19.78
C LEU A 106 -8.87 -5.05 18.95
N PRO A 107 -9.26 -6.21 19.47
CA PRO A 107 -8.96 -7.51 18.84
C PRO A 107 -9.62 -7.72 17.47
N LYS A 108 -10.67 -6.96 17.14
CA LYS A 108 -11.30 -6.96 15.80
C LYS A 108 -10.53 -6.14 14.77
N VAL A 109 -9.63 -5.27 15.19
CA VAL A 109 -8.81 -4.49 14.26
C VAL A 109 -7.72 -5.38 13.68
N GLY A 110 -7.75 -5.57 12.38
CA GLY A 110 -6.75 -6.32 11.62
C GLY A 110 -5.68 -5.42 11.02
N ILE A 111 -6.05 -4.17 10.66
CA ILE A 111 -5.13 -3.18 10.08
C ILE A 111 -5.25 -1.87 10.83
N LEU A 112 -4.11 -1.23 11.11
CA LEU A 112 -3.99 0.17 11.50
C LEU A 112 -3.52 0.97 10.28
N ALA A 113 -4.32 1.93 9.83
CA ALA A 113 -3.96 2.92 8.82
C ALA A 113 -3.38 4.15 9.53
N PHE A 114 -2.11 4.45 9.31
CA PHE A 114 -1.42 5.57 9.94
C PHE A 114 -1.74 6.90 9.26
N GLU A 115 -1.64 7.99 10.01
CA GLU A 115 -1.71 9.33 9.45
C GLU A 115 -0.54 9.58 8.51
N GLU A 116 -0.80 10.07 7.30
CA GLU A 116 0.21 10.41 6.30
C GLU A 116 0.36 11.93 6.19
N ILE A 117 1.57 12.46 6.44
CA ILE A 117 1.93 13.84 6.12
C ILE A 117 2.85 13.84 4.91
N LYS A 118 2.37 14.42 3.81
CA LYS A 118 3.08 14.47 2.51
C LYS A 118 3.96 15.70 2.40
N GLY A 119 5.21 15.52 2.08
CA GLY A 119 6.11 16.63 1.76
C GLY A 119 7.57 16.32 2.07
N ILE A 120 8.44 17.16 1.50
CA ILE A 120 9.86 17.22 1.84
C ILE A 120 10.03 18.36 2.82
N PHE A 121 10.58 18.08 3.99
CA PHE A 121 10.78 19.05 5.07
C PHE A 121 12.24 19.04 5.51
N ASN A 122 12.67 20.12 6.15
CA ASN A 122 14.05 20.22 6.64
C ASN A 122 14.31 19.35 7.88
N SER A 123 13.26 19.15 8.69
CA SER A 123 13.33 18.32 9.90
C SER A 123 12.01 17.60 10.20
N ASP A 124 12.07 16.53 11.00
CA ASP A 124 10.87 15.86 11.49
C ASP A 124 10.03 16.77 12.41
N THR A 125 10.67 17.73 13.09
CA THR A 125 9.98 18.74 13.91
C THR A 125 9.08 19.61 13.04
N ASP A 126 9.55 20.03 11.85
CA ASP A 126 8.74 20.84 10.94
C ASP A 126 7.49 20.06 10.47
N VAL A 127 7.64 18.75 10.24
CA VAL A 127 6.51 17.89 9.87
C VAL A 127 5.49 17.84 11.00
N LEU A 128 5.94 17.68 12.25
CA LEU A 128 5.08 17.56 13.43
C LEU A 128 4.27 18.84 13.70
N THR A 129 4.73 20.01 13.25
CA THR A 129 3.93 21.25 13.35
C THR A 129 2.65 21.23 12.51
N LEU A 130 2.59 20.34 11.49
CA LEU A 130 1.40 20.17 10.65
C LEU A 130 0.43 19.13 11.20
N LYS A 131 0.84 18.41 12.24
CA LYS A 131 -0.02 17.43 12.89
C LYS A 131 -1.18 18.11 13.60
N GLN A 132 -2.37 17.53 13.47
CA GLN A 132 -3.53 17.99 14.22
C GLN A 132 -3.44 17.49 15.68
N ASP A 133 -3.65 18.40 16.64
CA ASP A 133 -3.61 18.05 18.09
C ASP A 133 -4.79 17.19 18.54
N VAL A 134 -5.86 17.15 17.74
CA VAL A 134 -7.06 16.38 18.07
C VAL A 134 -6.87 14.92 17.65
N LEU A 135 -7.08 14.01 18.61
CA LEU A 135 -7.08 12.57 18.33
C LEU A 135 -8.21 12.23 17.33
N GLN A 136 -7.81 11.59 16.24
CA GLN A 136 -8.73 11.10 15.21
C GLN A 136 -8.57 9.60 15.05
N GLU A 137 -9.60 8.86 15.42
CA GLU A 137 -9.67 7.41 15.24
C GLU A 137 -11.06 7.04 14.73
N TYR A 138 -11.10 6.29 13.63
CA TYR A 138 -12.36 5.81 13.05
C TYR A 138 -12.11 4.59 12.16
N LEU A 139 -13.14 3.74 12.02
CA LEU A 139 -13.10 2.61 11.09
C LEU A 139 -13.18 3.14 9.66
N CYS A 140 -12.34 2.60 8.78
CA CYS A 140 -12.25 3.03 7.39
C CYS A 140 -12.23 1.84 6.41
N SER A 141 -12.45 2.15 5.13
CA SER A 141 -12.57 1.14 4.06
C SER A 141 -11.25 0.63 3.51
N GLU A 142 -10.15 1.37 3.71
CA GLU A 142 -8.83 1.02 3.18
C GLU A 142 -7.71 1.73 3.94
N PHE A 143 -6.46 1.40 3.62
CA PHE A 143 -5.25 2.03 4.16
C PHE A 143 -4.35 2.52 3.02
N VAL A 144 -3.27 3.24 3.35
CA VAL A 144 -2.26 3.70 2.39
C VAL A 144 -0.94 2.97 2.61
N GLY A 145 -0.34 2.54 1.52
CA GLY A 145 0.88 1.71 1.53
C GLY A 145 2.12 2.36 2.13
N CYS A 146 2.15 3.70 2.28
CA CYS A 146 3.29 4.41 2.83
C CYS A 146 3.45 4.26 4.35
N GLY A 147 2.39 3.81 5.08
CA GLY A 147 2.45 3.61 6.51
C GLY A 147 1.22 2.92 7.06
N PHE A 148 1.35 1.67 7.46
CA PHE A 148 0.29 0.88 8.08
C PHE A 148 0.88 -0.26 8.91
N ALA A 149 0.08 -0.82 9.81
CA ALA A 149 0.39 -2.08 10.47
C ALA A 149 -0.73 -3.10 10.22
N ILE A 150 -0.38 -4.37 10.06
CA ILE A 150 -1.33 -5.49 9.95
C ILE A 150 -0.89 -6.62 10.87
N ARG A 151 -1.82 -7.26 11.54
CA ARG A 151 -1.58 -8.47 12.31
C ARG A 151 -1.19 -9.61 11.38
N LYS A 152 -0.16 -10.38 11.73
CA LYS A 152 0.28 -11.53 10.93
C LYS A 152 -0.82 -12.56 10.74
N ASP A 153 -1.52 -12.94 11.82
CA ASP A 153 -2.62 -13.92 11.79
C ASP A 153 -3.77 -13.48 10.87
N VAL A 154 -4.05 -12.15 10.80
CA VAL A 154 -5.04 -11.59 9.88
C VAL A 154 -4.51 -11.58 8.44
N TYR A 155 -3.24 -11.25 8.22
CA TYR A 155 -2.64 -11.31 6.88
C TYR A 155 -2.66 -12.72 6.31
N GLU A 156 -2.32 -13.72 7.12
CA GLU A 156 -2.19 -15.12 6.71
C GLU A 156 -3.51 -15.79 6.33
N ILE A 157 -4.65 -15.32 6.84
CA ILE A 157 -5.98 -15.81 6.43
C ILE A 157 -6.53 -15.15 5.17
N THR A 158 -5.79 -14.18 4.59
CA THR A 158 -6.08 -13.54 3.31
C THR A 158 -5.18 -14.12 2.20
N ASN A 159 -5.40 -13.71 0.95
CA ASN A 159 -4.47 -14.00 -0.14
C ASN A 159 -3.23 -13.07 -0.14
N GLY A 160 -3.15 -12.15 0.82
CA GLY A 160 -2.12 -11.13 0.91
C GLY A 160 -2.18 -10.11 -0.21
N PHE A 161 -1.07 -9.45 -0.49
CA PHE A 161 -0.99 -8.53 -1.63
C PHE A 161 -1.17 -9.28 -2.95
N PRO A 162 -2.08 -8.82 -3.86
CA PRO A 162 -2.43 -9.56 -5.05
C PRO A 162 -1.28 -9.61 -6.06
N VAL A 163 -0.96 -10.80 -6.55
CA VAL A 163 0.08 -10.99 -7.57
C VAL A 163 -0.38 -10.63 -9.00
N TRP A 164 -1.68 -10.45 -9.18
CA TRP A 164 -2.31 -10.04 -10.44
C TRP A 164 -2.46 -8.52 -10.60
N VAL A 165 -2.20 -7.75 -9.55
CA VAL A 165 -2.00 -6.29 -9.57
C VAL A 165 -0.51 -6.00 -9.63
N ASP A 166 -0.09 -5.09 -10.49
CA ASP A 166 1.30 -4.67 -10.57
C ASP A 166 1.61 -3.53 -9.58
N ILE A 167 0.88 -2.42 -9.69
CA ILE A 167 0.99 -1.23 -8.83
C ILE A 167 -0.31 -0.42 -8.91
N TYR A 168 -0.70 0.23 -7.83
CA TYR A 168 -1.95 0.99 -7.64
C TYR A 168 -3.20 0.10 -7.54
N GLY A 169 -3.72 -0.01 -6.34
CA GLY A 169 -4.91 -0.76 -5.99
C GLY A 169 -4.65 -2.05 -5.20
N GLU A 170 -3.38 -2.35 -4.89
CA GLU A 170 -2.99 -3.48 -4.06
C GLU A 170 -3.49 -3.34 -2.61
N GLU A 171 -3.48 -2.13 -2.07
CA GLU A 171 -4.00 -1.82 -0.75
C GLU A 171 -5.52 -2.03 -0.68
N SER A 172 -6.24 -1.57 -1.70
CA SER A 172 -7.70 -1.77 -1.80
C SER A 172 -8.05 -3.26 -1.86
N CYS A 173 -7.23 -4.09 -2.53
CA CYS A 173 -7.44 -5.54 -2.58
C CYS A 173 -7.25 -6.20 -1.21
N LEU A 174 -6.14 -5.90 -0.52
CA LEU A 174 -5.87 -6.44 0.81
C LEU A 174 -6.91 -5.95 1.83
N SER A 175 -7.29 -4.67 1.78
CA SER A 175 -8.35 -4.10 2.61
C SER A 175 -9.67 -4.87 2.42
N MET A 176 -10.07 -5.11 1.17
CA MET A 176 -11.28 -5.84 0.84
C MET A 176 -11.28 -7.24 1.46
N GLU A 177 -10.15 -7.95 1.38
CA GLU A 177 -10.05 -9.30 1.94
C GLU A 177 -10.09 -9.30 3.47
N VAL A 178 -9.42 -8.36 4.13
CA VAL A 178 -9.42 -8.23 5.60
C VAL A 178 -10.83 -7.93 6.11
N LEU A 179 -11.52 -6.96 5.47
CA LEU A 179 -12.89 -6.61 5.82
C LEU A 179 -13.88 -7.77 5.57
N ALA A 180 -13.68 -8.53 4.48
CA ALA A 180 -14.49 -9.70 4.17
C ALA A 180 -14.27 -10.86 5.15
N LYS A 181 -13.12 -10.92 5.84
CA LYS A 181 -12.86 -11.86 6.92
C LYS A 181 -13.46 -11.41 8.28
N GLY A 182 -14.13 -10.26 8.31
CA GLY A 182 -14.79 -9.72 9.50
C GLY A 182 -13.88 -8.93 10.45
N TYR A 183 -12.68 -8.59 10.00
CA TYR A 183 -11.79 -7.67 10.71
C TYR A 183 -12.01 -6.24 10.25
N ASP A 184 -11.67 -5.30 11.13
CA ASP A 184 -11.78 -3.87 10.89
C ASP A 184 -10.44 -3.26 10.46
N ILE A 185 -10.50 -2.12 9.76
CA ILE A 185 -9.37 -1.24 9.49
C ILE A 185 -9.60 0.03 10.30
N LEU A 186 -8.66 0.35 11.21
CA LEU A 186 -8.72 1.54 12.04
C LEU A 186 -7.74 2.60 11.51
N TYR A 187 -8.27 3.75 11.10
CA TYR A 187 -7.42 4.93 10.93
C TYR A 187 -7.08 5.51 12.30
N THR A 188 -5.80 5.85 12.50
CA THR A 188 -5.34 6.51 13.73
C THR A 188 -4.25 7.54 13.43
N ASN A 189 -4.38 8.74 14.00
CA ASN A 189 -3.35 9.76 13.99
C ASN A 189 -2.41 9.70 15.21
N ARG A 190 -2.52 8.66 16.05
CA ARG A 190 -1.50 8.39 17.09
C ARG A 190 -0.15 8.08 16.50
N ILE A 191 -0.14 7.49 15.30
CA ILE A 191 1.07 7.21 14.54
C ILE A 191 1.01 8.04 13.27
N THR A 192 2.03 8.86 13.09
CA THR A 192 2.17 9.75 11.94
C THR A 192 3.40 9.34 11.13
N VAL A 193 3.26 9.29 9.83
CA VAL A 193 4.33 8.97 8.88
C VAL A 193 4.60 10.18 8.00
N ASN A 194 5.85 10.60 7.87
CA ASN A 194 6.26 11.53 6.82
C ASN A 194 6.50 10.76 5.53
N HIS A 195 5.72 11.06 4.50
CA HIS A 195 5.91 10.57 3.15
C HIS A 195 6.59 11.65 2.30
N ARG A 196 7.87 11.49 2.02
CA ARG A 196 8.76 12.48 1.39
C ARG A 196 8.51 12.65 -0.11
N ILE A 197 7.28 13.07 -0.44
CA ILE A 197 6.85 13.28 -1.82
C ILE A 197 7.09 14.73 -2.24
N ASN A 198 7.75 14.94 -3.36
CA ASN A 198 7.81 16.25 -3.98
C ASN A 198 6.45 16.62 -4.62
N ARG A 199 5.60 17.34 -3.86
CA ARG A 199 4.29 17.80 -4.30
C ARG A 199 4.36 18.71 -5.53
N ALA A 200 5.35 19.61 -5.58
CA ALA A 200 5.53 20.55 -6.69
C ALA A 200 5.82 19.79 -7.99
N GLN A 201 6.71 18.81 -7.97
CA GLN A 201 7.00 17.97 -9.12
C GLN A 201 5.78 17.13 -9.57
N ARG A 202 5.00 16.59 -8.62
CA ARG A 202 3.74 15.87 -8.94
C ARG A 202 2.68 16.79 -9.54
N MET A 203 2.59 18.04 -9.11
CA MET A 203 1.64 19.02 -9.67
C MET A 203 2.04 19.47 -11.07
N GLN A 204 3.32 19.58 -11.39
CA GLN A 204 3.81 19.88 -12.73
C GLN A 204 3.50 18.76 -13.72
N THR A 205 3.48 17.49 -13.26
CA THR A 205 3.11 16.34 -14.07
C THR A 205 1.60 16.03 -13.98
N ARG A 206 0.73 17.05 -14.22
CA ARG A 206 -0.75 16.89 -14.15
C ARG A 206 -1.31 15.70 -14.96
N ARG A 207 -0.58 15.25 -16.00
CA ARG A 207 -0.98 14.15 -16.90
C ARG A 207 -0.14 12.92 -16.66
N ASN A 208 -0.64 12.01 -15.80
CA ASN A 208 0.03 10.73 -15.56
C ASN A 208 -0.65 9.59 -16.33
N TYR A 209 -0.29 9.45 -17.61
CA TYR A 209 -0.83 8.41 -18.50
C TYR A 209 -0.53 7.00 -18.01
N TYR A 210 0.66 6.78 -17.43
CA TYR A 210 1.04 5.48 -16.89
C TYR A 210 0.13 5.08 -15.74
N ARG A 211 -0.04 5.95 -14.75
CA ARG A 211 -0.92 5.71 -13.61
C ARG A 211 -2.37 5.48 -14.05
N PHE A 212 -2.86 6.29 -14.97
CA PHE A 212 -4.21 6.16 -15.53
C PHE A 212 -4.46 4.77 -16.11
N GLY A 213 -3.55 4.29 -16.98
CA GLY A 213 -3.70 2.97 -17.61
C GLY A 213 -3.65 1.83 -16.57
N LYS A 214 -2.76 1.94 -15.57
CA LYS A 214 -2.66 0.95 -14.49
C LYS A 214 -3.90 0.95 -13.60
N GLN A 215 -4.38 2.11 -13.17
CA GLN A 215 -5.58 2.22 -12.34
C GLN A 215 -6.82 1.69 -13.08
N LEU A 216 -7.02 2.04 -14.37
CA LEU A 216 -8.15 1.54 -15.15
C LEU A 216 -8.14 0.01 -15.22
N LYS A 217 -6.98 -0.60 -15.53
CA LYS A 217 -6.80 -2.05 -15.56
C LYS A 217 -7.06 -2.68 -14.20
N ASN A 218 -6.37 -2.21 -13.16
CA ASN A 218 -6.40 -2.83 -11.84
C ASN A 218 -7.76 -2.66 -11.14
N THR A 219 -8.44 -1.52 -11.31
CA THR A 219 -9.82 -1.34 -10.80
C THR A 219 -10.80 -2.28 -11.52
N THR A 220 -10.60 -2.53 -12.82
CA THR A 220 -11.40 -3.54 -13.53
C THR A 220 -11.18 -4.94 -12.95
N PHE A 221 -9.93 -5.31 -12.72
CA PHE A 221 -9.58 -6.59 -12.11
C PHE A 221 -10.16 -6.72 -10.69
N TYR A 222 -10.06 -5.66 -9.88
CA TYR A 222 -10.65 -5.60 -8.55
C TYR A 222 -12.16 -5.90 -8.59
N TYR A 223 -12.92 -5.29 -9.51
CA TYR A 223 -14.34 -5.59 -9.67
C TYR A 223 -14.57 -7.02 -10.13
N LEU A 224 -13.78 -7.53 -11.08
CA LEU A 224 -13.90 -8.91 -11.56
C LEU A 224 -13.61 -9.93 -10.48
N VAL A 225 -12.67 -9.66 -9.59
CA VAL A 225 -12.30 -10.58 -8.52
C VAL A 225 -13.32 -10.57 -7.39
N TYR A 226 -13.67 -9.40 -6.86
CA TYR A 226 -14.38 -9.29 -5.59
C TYR A 226 -15.90 -9.05 -5.71
N TYR A 227 -16.40 -8.59 -6.86
CA TYR A 227 -17.83 -8.32 -6.97
C TYR A 227 -18.59 -9.49 -7.61
N PRO A 228 -19.74 -9.92 -7.06
CA PRO A 228 -20.54 -11.00 -7.63
C PRO A 228 -21.09 -10.62 -9.01
N PHE A 229 -21.53 -9.36 -9.19
CA PHE A 229 -22.08 -8.80 -10.44
C PHE A 229 -21.26 -7.60 -10.91
N PRO A 230 -20.05 -7.80 -11.48
CA PRO A 230 -19.10 -6.71 -11.74
C PRO A 230 -19.45 -5.88 -12.99
N LEU A 231 -20.22 -6.41 -13.95
CA LEU A 231 -20.35 -5.84 -15.29
C LEU A 231 -20.88 -4.40 -15.30
N PHE A 232 -21.88 -4.10 -14.48
CA PHE A 232 -22.43 -2.74 -14.39
C PHE A 232 -21.40 -1.74 -13.84
N LYS A 233 -20.65 -2.13 -12.82
CA LYS A 233 -19.57 -1.30 -12.25
C LYS A 233 -18.45 -1.06 -13.28
N ILE A 234 -18.08 -2.09 -14.03
CA ILE A 234 -17.07 -2.02 -15.10
C ILE A 234 -17.56 -1.10 -16.24
N ALA A 235 -18.80 -1.24 -16.68
CA ALA A 235 -19.36 -0.36 -17.70
C ALA A 235 -19.37 1.11 -17.25
N LYS A 236 -19.77 1.38 -16.00
CA LYS A 236 -19.73 2.72 -15.40
C LYS A 236 -18.30 3.26 -15.30
N LEU A 237 -17.32 2.42 -14.87
CA LEU A 237 -15.91 2.77 -14.80
C LEU A 237 -15.37 3.16 -16.19
N PHE A 238 -15.63 2.33 -17.21
CA PHE A 238 -15.18 2.57 -18.57
C PHE A 238 -15.79 3.85 -19.15
N TRP A 239 -17.10 4.03 -19.01
CA TRP A 239 -17.79 5.22 -19.50
C TRP A 239 -17.28 6.51 -18.83
N HIS A 240 -17.11 6.49 -17.50
CA HIS A 240 -16.56 7.64 -16.76
C HIS A 240 -15.16 8.00 -17.26
N ASN A 241 -14.26 7.01 -17.35
CA ASN A 241 -12.88 7.24 -17.75
C ASN A 241 -12.76 7.60 -19.23
N PHE A 242 -13.62 7.07 -20.09
CA PHE A 242 -13.68 7.47 -21.48
C PHE A 242 -14.03 8.96 -21.62
N LYS A 243 -15.12 9.40 -21.02
CA LYS A 243 -15.55 10.82 -21.09
C LYS A 243 -14.54 11.78 -20.46
N LYS A 244 -14.02 11.43 -19.27
CA LYS A 244 -13.19 12.34 -18.49
C LYS A 244 -11.75 12.45 -19.02
N TYR A 245 -11.20 11.35 -19.54
CA TYR A 245 -9.80 11.27 -19.92
C TYR A 245 -9.62 10.98 -21.41
N ALA A 246 -10.20 9.92 -21.96
CA ALA A 246 -9.96 9.54 -23.35
C ALA A 246 -10.42 10.61 -24.35
N CYS A 247 -11.55 11.28 -24.09
CA CYS A 247 -12.04 12.37 -24.92
C CYS A 247 -11.24 13.69 -24.74
N SER A 248 -10.40 13.81 -23.71
CA SER A 248 -9.70 15.07 -23.41
C SER A 248 -8.32 15.18 -24.06
N ASP A 249 -7.68 14.06 -24.40
CA ASP A 249 -6.29 14.01 -24.84
C ASP A 249 -5.99 12.73 -25.63
N TRP A 250 -5.28 12.86 -26.77
CA TRP A 250 -4.98 11.73 -27.64
C TRP A 250 -4.10 10.65 -26.97
N LYS A 251 -3.22 11.05 -26.04
CA LYS A 251 -2.41 10.08 -25.30
C LYS A 251 -3.24 9.31 -24.28
N TYR A 252 -4.21 9.98 -23.61
CA TYR A 252 -5.19 9.28 -22.78
C TYR A 252 -6.07 8.34 -23.60
N PHE A 253 -6.52 8.74 -24.78
CA PHE A 253 -7.27 7.89 -25.69
C PHE A 253 -6.49 6.61 -26.01
N LYS A 254 -5.26 6.73 -26.51
CA LYS A 254 -4.40 5.58 -26.78
C LYS A 254 -4.18 4.70 -25.53
N THR A 255 -3.94 5.31 -24.38
CA THR A 255 -3.70 4.58 -23.12
C THR A 255 -4.96 3.84 -22.66
N TYR A 256 -6.14 4.43 -22.85
CA TYR A 256 -7.42 3.82 -22.54
C TYR A 256 -7.61 2.52 -23.32
N PHE A 257 -7.49 2.55 -24.65
CA PHE A 257 -7.65 1.36 -25.49
C PHE A 257 -6.54 0.32 -25.26
N LYS A 258 -5.32 0.77 -25.00
CA LYS A 258 -4.22 -0.13 -24.59
C LYS A 258 -4.55 -0.84 -23.27
N ALA A 259 -5.15 -0.15 -22.31
CA ALA A 259 -5.57 -0.75 -21.05
C ALA A 259 -6.72 -1.76 -21.26
N LEU A 260 -7.72 -1.45 -22.09
CA LEU A 260 -8.79 -2.39 -22.42
C LEU A 260 -8.25 -3.67 -23.09
N PHE A 261 -7.34 -3.52 -24.04
CA PHE A 261 -6.68 -4.66 -24.68
C PHE A 261 -5.92 -5.52 -23.68
N ALA A 262 -5.15 -4.87 -22.79
CA ALA A 262 -4.42 -5.58 -21.73
C ALA A 262 -5.36 -6.32 -20.75
N ILE A 263 -6.53 -5.74 -20.42
CA ILE A 263 -7.57 -6.38 -19.62
C ILE A 263 -8.02 -7.69 -20.29
N VAL A 264 -8.41 -7.62 -21.57
CA VAL A 264 -8.88 -8.80 -22.32
C VAL A 264 -7.82 -9.91 -22.33
N LEU A 265 -6.57 -9.56 -22.63
CA LEU A 265 -5.46 -10.54 -22.68
C LEU A 265 -5.18 -11.19 -21.33
N PHE A 266 -5.42 -10.48 -20.24
CA PHE A 266 -5.13 -10.98 -18.88
C PHE A 266 -6.29 -11.75 -18.25
N LEU A 267 -7.52 -11.64 -18.80
CA LEU A 267 -8.72 -12.28 -18.25
C LEU A 267 -8.53 -13.77 -17.92
N PRO A 268 -7.98 -14.62 -18.80
CA PRO A 268 -7.81 -16.05 -18.50
C PRO A 268 -6.93 -16.30 -17.26
N ARG A 269 -5.94 -15.43 -17.03
CA ARG A 269 -5.04 -15.52 -15.87
C ARG A 269 -5.66 -15.00 -14.59
N LEU A 270 -6.72 -14.20 -14.69
CA LEU A 270 -7.43 -13.61 -13.55
C LEU A 270 -8.50 -14.55 -12.97
N ILE A 271 -9.08 -15.41 -13.78
CA ILE A 271 -10.16 -16.33 -13.39
C ILE A 271 -9.84 -17.14 -12.11
N PRO A 272 -8.63 -17.72 -11.94
CA PRO A 272 -8.29 -18.47 -10.74
C PRO A 272 -8.32 -17.65 -9.44
N TYR A 273 -8.24 -16.32 -9.53
CA TYR A 273 -8.25 -15.42 -8.38
C TYR A 273 -9.63 -14.90 -8.04
N ARG A 274 -10.67 -15.28 -8.82
CA ARG A 274 -12.03 -14.82 -8.56
C ARG A 274 -12.53 -15.30 -7.19
N ASN A 275 -12.83 -14.33 -6.32
CA ASN A 275 -13.29 -14.57 -4.96
C ASN A 275 -14.40 -13.56 -4.60
N PRO A 276 -15.62 -13.71 -5.14
CA PRO A 276 -16.70 -12.75 -4.93
C PRO A 276 -17.10 -12.69 -3.46
N ILE A 277 -17.20 -11.46 -2.98
CA ILE A 277 -17.66 -11.15 -1.62
C ILE A 277 -19.18 -10.99 -1.65
N ASP A 278 -19.86 -11.44 -0.62
CA ASP A 278 -21.32 -11.34 -0.52
C ASP A 278 -21.80 -9.86 -0.52
N ALA A 279 -23.03 -9.66 -0.97
CA ALA A 279 -23.58 -8.33 -1.16
C ALA A 279 -23.73 -7.55 0.17
N ILE A 280 -24.03 -8.23 1.27
CA ILE A 280 -24.22 -7.61 2.59
C ILE A 280 -22.88 -7.06 3.08
N THR A 281 -21.81 -7.85 2.95
CA THR A 281 -20.45 -7.41 3.30
C THR A 281 -20.01 -6.24 2.44
N LEU A 282 -20.24 -6.28 1.11
CA LEU A 282 -19.92 -5.17 0.22
C LEU A 282 -20.69 -3.89 0.56
N GLU A 283 -21.95 -4.01 0.96
CA GLU A 283 -22.75 -2.86 1.40
C GLU A 283 -22.17 -2.24 2.68
N LYS A 284 -21.87 -3.04 3.70
CA LYS A 284 -21.20 -2.57 4.93
C LYS A 284 -19.88 -1.85 4.61
N ILE A 285 -19.03 -2.43 3.76
CA ILE A 285 -17.76 -1.83 3.36
C ILE A 285 -18.00 -0.47 2.65
N SER A 286 -19.03 -0.37 1.83
CA SER A 286 -19.36 0.86 1.09
C SER A 286 -19.79 2.03 1.98
N GLN A 287 -20.21 1.76 3.23
CA GLN A 287 -20.59 2.76 4.22
C GLN A 287 -19.41 3.28 5.04
N LEU A 288 -18.26 2.58 5.01
CA LEU A 288 -17.06 3.02 5.70
C LEU A 288 -16.44 4.22 4.99
N PRO A 289 -15.99 5.24 5.73
CA PRO A 289 -15.26 6.36 5.14
C PRO A 289 -13.90 5.91 4.61
N ASN A 290 -13.36 6.65 3.64
CA ASN A 290 -11.96 6.51 3.27
C ASN A 290 -11.08 7.14 4.36
N PRO A 291 -9.84 6.66 4.53
CA PRO A 291 -8.88 7.33 5.41
C PRO A 291 -8.64 8.77 4.93
N LYS A 292 -8.44 9.69 5.88
CA LYS A 292 -8.08 11.08 5.58
C LYS A 292 -6.57 11.20 5.42
N PHE A 293 -6.11 11.86 4.35
CA PHE A 293 -4.69 12.05 4.03
C PHE A 293 -4.38 13.50 3.70
#